data_f3a3d0a97617d9b0fa42d2b72e63002c
#
_entry.id   f3a3d0a97617d9b0fa42d2b72e63002c
#
_cell.length_a   1.000
_cell.length_b   1.000
_cell.length_c   1.000
_cell.angle_alpha   90.00
_cell.angle_beta   90.00
_cell.angle_gamma   90.00
#
_symmetry.space_group_name_H-M   'P 1'
#
loop_
_entity.id
_entity.type
_entity.pdbx_description
1 polymer ?
#
loop_
_entity_poly.entity_id
_entity_poly.type
_entity_poly.pdbx_seq_one_letter_code
_entity_poly.pdbx_strand_id
1 'polypeptide(L)'
;MGGGVCEEKFTITDTCFVLYFVSKYSAISTATSILSNPIEYLKGIGPQRGDLLKKELSIFTWKDLLEHFPYRHIDKTKVSLIRDITPLTEYIQIAAKLISLDTLGERRGRRLVAEVRDASGSLELVWFQGIQWIQKMLVPGQTYLIYGRVSFFQSKPQITHPEMEIYEPQKADGKDYLEPVYPSTEKLKARGLGGRQIAKLTRTLFASLREHDIPENLPEPIRKALHLVPRYRAFCDVHFPPSIDAHQKALQRLKFEEFFIAQLRMGLVKIQRHRYSKGVLFGQVGELFNR
;
A
#
# COMPACT_ATOMS: atom_id res chain seq x y z
N MET A 1 6.08 -53.89 5.88
CA MET A 1 6.75 -52.84 6.67
C MET A 1 6.12 -51.51 6.26
N GLY A 2 5.12 -51.09 7.01
CA GLY A 2 4.35 -49.86 6.76
C GLY A 2 4.90 -48.75 7.61
N GLY A 3 5.50 -47.76 6.98
CA GLY A 3 5.87 -46.53 7.62
C GLY A 3 4.67 -45.60 7.67
N GLY A 4 3.98 -45.57 8.82
CA GLY A 4 2.96 -44.55 9.09
C GLY A 4 3.59 -43.19 9.26
N VAL A 5 3.34 -42.28 8.34
CA VAL A 5 3.60 -40.85 8.51
C VAL A 5 2.57 -40.35 9.51
N CYS A 6 3.02 -40.02 10.70
CA CYS A 6 2.21 -39.41 11.74
C CYS A 6 1.92 -37.95 11.27
N GLU A 7 0.74 -37.73 10.69
CA GLU A 7 0.18 -36.39 10.51
C GLU A 7 -0.18 -35.83 11.90
N GLU A 8 0.77 -35.15 12.54
CA GLU A 8 0.45 -34.31 13.71
C GLU A 8 -0.50 -33.19 13.27
N LYS A 9 -1.79 -33.44 13.50
CA LYS A 9 -2.81 -32.38 13.42
C LYS A 9 -2.51 -31.37 14.51
N PHE A 10 -1.87 -30.26 14.12
CA PHE A 10 -1.69 -29.09 14.98
C PHE A 10 -3.06 -28.50 15.35
N THR A 11 -3.59 -28.92 16.47
CA THR A 11 -4.76 -28.27 17.09
C THR A 11 -4.25 -27.06 17.90
N ILE A 12 -4.70 -25.86 17.56
CA ILE A 12 -4.38 -24.56 18.22
C ILE A 12 -4.81 -24.55 19.71
N THR A 13 -5.32 -25.64 20.23
CA THR A 13 -5.80 -25.84 21.60
C THR A 13 -4.73 -26.21 22.62
N ASP A 14 -3.49 -26.47 22.21
CA ASP A 14 -2.43 -26.80 23.14
C ASP A 14 -1.97 -25.56 23.91
N THR A 15 -2.38 -25.51 25.18
CA THR A 15 -1.99 -24.48 26.17
C THR A 15 -0.48 -24.25 26.19
N CYS A 16 0.30 -25.30 25.94
CA CYS A 16 1.75 -25.28 25.88
C CYS A 16 2.28 -24.47 24.68
N PHE A 17 1.64 -24.60 23.51
CA PHE A 17 2.00 -23.86 22.29
C PHE A 17 1.77 -22.36 22.46
N VAL A 18 0.60 -21.96 23.00
CA VAL A 18 0.26 -20.55 23.23
C VAL A 18 1.22 -19.91 24.24
N LEU A 19 1.53 -20.60 25.33
CA LEU A 19 2.44 -20.11 26.37
C LEU A 19 3.90 -20.03 25.88
N TYR A 20 4.38 -21.03 25.14
CA TYR A 20 5.69 -21.02 24.49
C TYR A 20 5.83 -19.85 23.52
N PHE A 21 4.80 -19.63 22.69
CA PHE A 21 4.79 -18.55 21.71
C PHE A 21 4.85 -17.18 22.38
N VAL A 22 4.02 -16.97 23.40
CA VAL A 22 3.99 -15.70 24.16
C VAL A 22 5.31 -15.45 24.88
N SER A 23 5.87 -16.46 25.56
CA SER A 23 7.17 -16.33 26.24
C SER A 23 8.30 -15.96 25.28
N LYS A 24 8.35 -16.58 24.09
CA LYS A 24 9.39 -16.32 23.11
C LYS A 24 9.26 -14.94 22.44
N TYR A 25 8.02 -14.44 22.27
CA TYR A 25 7.77 -13.19 21.54
C TYR A 25 7.57 -11.98 22.47
N SER A 26 7.29 -12.16 23.75
CA SER A 26 7.34 -11.06 24.74
C SER A 26 8.79 -10.60 25.04
N ALA A 27 9.76 -11.48 24.86
CA ALA A 27 11.17 -11.18 25.08
C ALA A 27 11.83 -10.34 23.95
N ILE A 28 11.19 -10.18 22.79
CA ILE A 28 11.73 -9.42 21.64
C ILE A 28 11.55 -7.89 21.82
N SER A 29 10.88 -7.45 22.90
CA SER A 29 10.48 -6.05 23.09
C SER A 29 11.49 -5.15 23.82
N THR A 30 12.73 -5.57 24.07
CA THR A 30 13.66 -4.76 24.89
C THR A 30 14.81 -4.10 24.15
N ALA A 31 15.03 -4.41 22.87
CA ALA A 31 15.93 -3.62 22.02
C ALA A 31 15.17 -2.42 21.44
N THR A 32 15.69 -1.21 21.61
CA THR A 32 15.13 0.01 21.00
C THR A 32 15.11 -0.19 19.47
N SER A 33 13.97 -0.60 18.95
CA SER A 33 13.83 -0.84 17.51
C SER A 33 14.01 0.48 16.76
N ILE A 34 14.76 0.48 15.66
CA ILE A 34 14.90 1.64 14.76
C ILE A 34 13.52 2.16 14.30
N LEU A 35 12.52 1.29 14.29
CA LEU A 35 11.13 1.64 13.95
C LEU A 35 10.47 2.54 15.00
N SER A 36 11.01 2.62 16.23
CA SER A 36 10.53 3.53 17.28
C SER A 36 11.04 4.97 17.12
N ASN A 37 11.94 5.21 16.15
CA ASN A 37 12.44 6.55 15.90
C ASN A 37 11.31 7.50 15.52
N PRO A 38 11.30 8.73 16.06
CA PRO A 38 10.36 9.77 15.67
C PRO A 38 10.41 10.06 14.16
N ILE A 39 9.26 10.36 13.58
CA ILE A 39 9.11 10.51 12.12
C ILE A 39 9.95 11.65 11.54
N GLU A 40 10.23 12.70 12.31
CA GLU A 40 11.03 13.85 11.89
C GLU A 40 12.50 13.54 11.61
N TYR A 41 13.02 12.43 12.13
CA TYR A 41 14.39 11.96 11.87
C TYR A 41 14.52 11.22 10.53
N LEU A 42 13.42 10.93 9.85
CA LEU A 42 13.49 10.36 8.52
C LEU A 42 13.95 11.43 7.52
N LYS A 43 14.95 11.07 6.71
CA LYS A 43 15.50 11.97 5.68
C LYS A 43 14.39 12.51 4.78
N GLY A 44 14.25 13.83 4.72
CA GLY A 44 13.27 14.52 3.87
C GLY A 44 11.98 14.93 4.58
N ILE A 45 11.82 14.68 5.88
CA ILE A 45 10.65 15.11 6.67
C ILE A 45 10.95 16.41 7.41
N GLY A 46 11.82 16.38 8.43
CA GLY A 46 12.09 17.51 9.31
C GLY A 46 10.88 17.89 10.19
N PRO A 47 11.04 18.88 11.12
CA PRO A 47 10.02 19.18 12.14
C PRO A 47 8.66 19.56 11.57
N GLN A 48 8.61 20.52 10.63
CA GLN A 48 7.35 21.07 10.10
C GLN A 48 6.50 20.01 9.39
N ARG A 49 7.14 19.15 8.57
CA ARG A 49 6.45 18.05 7.88
C ARG A 49 6.08 16.94 8.86
N GLY A 50 6.92 16.67 9.87
CA GLY A 50 6.64 15.72 10.93
C GLY A 50 5.38 16.10 11.70
N ASP A 51 5.24 17.37 12.10
CA ASP A 51 4.03 17.86 12.79
C ASP A 51 2.76 17.71 11.96
N LEU A 52 2.85 17.93 10.64
CA LEU A 52 1.72 17.74 9.75
C LEU A 52 1.33 16.26 9.62
N LEU A 53 2.30 15.34 9.50
CA LEU A 53 2.06 13.89 9.45
C LEU A 53 1.43 13.39 10.75
N LYS A 54 1.91 13.87 11.91
CA LYS A 54 1.34 13.55 13.23
C LYS A 54 -0.12 14.00 13.34
N LYS A 55 -0.42 15.25 12.94
CA LYS A 55 -1.76 15.85 13.07
C LYS A 55 -2.78 15.29 12.10
N GLU A 56 -2.39 15.04 10.86
CA GLU A 56 -3.32 14.71 9.79
C GLU A 56 -3.44 13.18 9.54
N LEU A 57 -2.40 12.41 9.83
CA LEU A 57 -2.36 10.95 9.56
C LEU A 57 -2.01 10.12 10.81
N SER A 58 -1.80 10.76 11.98
CA SER A 58 -1.37 10.09 13.21
C SER A 58 -0.07 9.29 13.06
N ILE A 59 0.84 9.75 12.18
CA ILE A 59 2.14 9.13 11.95
C ILE A 59 3.17 9.82 12.85
N PHE A 60 3.56 9.18 13.96
CA PHE A 60 4.51 9.69 14.94
C PHE A 60 5.89 9.09 14.79
N THR A 61 5.97 7.82 14.36
CA THR A 61 7.19 7.03 14.30
C THR A 61 7.43 6.45 12.90
N TRP A 62 8.62 5.89 12.69
CA TRP A 62 8.93 5.13 11.47
C TRP A 62 8.02 3.92 11.32
N LYS A 63 7.64 3.29 12.44
CA LYS A 63 6.67 2.19 12.45
C LYS A 63 5.33 2.63 11.88
N ASP A 64 4.80 3.77 12.32
CA ASP A 64 3.51 4.26 11.85
C ASP A 64 3.52 4.53 10.33
N LEU A 65 4.65 5.04 9.81
CA LEU A 65 4.82 5.22 8.37
C LEU A 65 4.91 3.87 7.63
N LEU A 66 5.58 2.86 8.22
CA LEU A 66 5.65 1.51 7.67
C LEU A 66 4.27 0.84 7.63
N GLU A 67 3.42 1.11 8.62
CA GLU A 67 2.06 0.57 8.72
C GLU A 67 1.00 1.45 7.99
N HIS A 68 1.42 2.58 7.42
CA HIS A 68 0.56 3.42 6.59
C HIS A 68 0.49 2.88 5.16
N PHE A 69 -0.39 1.91 4.93
CA PHE A 69 -0.48 1.18 3.67
C PHE A 69 -1.11 1.99 2.53
N PRO A 70 -0.66 1.77 1.28
CA PRO A 70 -1.35 2.31 0.11
C PRO A 70 -2.74 1.68 -0.02
N TYR A 71 -3.74 2.47 -0.42
CA TYR A 71 -5.10 1.96 -0.63
C TYR A 71 -5.29 1.32 -2.01
N ARG A 72 -4.41 1.61 -2.95
CA ARG A 72 -4.34 0.97 -4.28
C ARG A 72 -2.95 1.09 -4.87
N HIS A 73 -2.71 0.28 -5.89
CA HIS A 73 -1.52 0.39 -6.75
C HIS A 73 -1.93 0.71 -8.18
N ILE A 74 -1.07 1.47 -8.85
CA ILE A 74 -1.23 1.83 -10.25
C ILE A 74 -0.24 1.00 -11.04
N ASP A 75 -0.72 0.22 -11.98
CA ASP A 75 0.14 -0.48 -12.93
C ASP A 75 0.61 0.51 -13.99
N LYS A 76 1.83 1.00 -13.86
CA LYS A 76 2.51 1.83 -14.85
C LYS A 76 3.55 1.04 -15.67
N THR A 77 3.54 -0.27 -15.56
CA THR A 77 4.45 -1.12 -16.35
C THR A 77 3.95 -1.29 -17.79
N LYS A 78 2.62 -1.16 -17.99
CA LYS A 78 2.00 -1.30 -19.29
C LYS A 78 1.77 0.07 -19.94
N VAL A 79 2.37 0.25 -21.12
CA VAL A 79 2.06 1.36 -22.01
C VAL A 79 1.05 0.86 -23.04
N SER A 80 -0.17 1.40 -22.98
CA SER A 80 -1.26 1.06 -23.90
C SER A 80 -1.27 2.00 -25.10
N LEU A 81 -1.99 1.66 -26.14
CA LEU A 81 -2.24 2.53 -27.29
C LEU A 81 -3.52 3.33 -27.10
N ILE A 82 -3.61 4.50 -27.75
CA ILE A 82 -4.81 5.36 -27.71
C ILE A 82 -6.06 4.61 -28.19
N ARG A 83 -5.92 3.74 -29.20
CA ARG A 83 -7.02 2.89 -29.72
C ARG A 83 -7.58 1.92 -28.69
N ASP A 84 -6.83 1.57 -27.66
CA ASP A 84 -7.27 0.63 -26.62
C ASP A 84 -8.19 1.29 -25.58
N ILE A 85 -8.45 2.61 -25.71
CA ILE A 85 -9.36 3.34 -24.85
C ILE A 85 -10.80 2.94 -25.18
N THR A 86 -11.49 2.40 -24.18
CA THR A 86 -12.90 2.03 -24.25
C THR A 86 -13.69 2.82 -23.20
N PRO A 87 -15.04 2.88 -23.29
CA PRO A 87 -15.86 3.50 -22.24
C PRO A 87 -15.71 2.89 -20.85
N LEU A 88 -15.16 1.67 -20.76
CA LEU A 88 -14.89 0.98 -19.49
C LEU A 88 -13.48 1.29 -18.94
N THR A 89 -12.65 1.99 -19.71
CA THR A 89 -11.29 2.35 -19.29
C THR A 89 -11.34 3.50 -18.29
N GLU A 90 -11.07 3.23 -17.03
CA GLU A 90 -11.02 4.29 -16.00
C GLU A 90 -9.70 5.06 -16.02
N TYR A 91 -8.58 4.35 -16.10
CA TYR A 91 -7.23 4.91 -16.11
C TYR A 91 -6.41 4.25 -17.21
N ILE A 92 -5.56 5.04 -17.85
CA ILE A 92 -4.65 4.54 -18.89
C ILE A 92 -3.29 5.20 -18.79
N GLN A 93 -2.26 4.46 -19.20
CA GLN A 93 -0.92 5.00 -19.45
C GLN A 93 -0.59 4.83 -20.93
N ILE A 94 -0.25 5.91 -21.59
CA ILE A 94 0.11 5.94 -23.01
C ILE A 94 1.44 6.66 -23.20
N ALA A 95 2.19 6.28 -24.24
CA ALA A 95 3.33 7.04 -24.73
C ALA A 95 2.90 7.75 -26.03
N ALA A 96 2.79 9.08 -25.98
CA ALA A 96 2.30 9.85 -27.10
C ALA A 96 3.09 11.15 -27.32
N LYS A 97 3.21 11.55 -28.58
CA LYS A 97 3.88 12.79 -29.00
C LYS A 97 2.92 13.98 -28.83
N LEU A 98 3.37 15.03 -28.19
CA LEU A 98 2.64 16.29 -28.10
C LEU A 98 2.63 17.00 -29.45
N ILE A 99 1.44 17.20 -30.03
CA ILE A 99 1.26 17.82 -31.35
C ILE A 99 1.00 19.32 -31.20
N SER A 100 -0.01 19.71 -30.41
CA SER A 100 -0.39 21.08 -30.18
C SER A 100 -0.66 21.36 -28.70
N LEU A 101 -0.60 22.64 -28.32
CA LEU A 101 -0.86 23.12 -26.97
C LEU A 101 -1.54 24.47 -27.05
N ASP A 102 -2.85 24.52 -26.84
CA ASP A 102 -3.67 25.68 -27.05
C ASP A 102 -4.40 26.09 -25.77
N THR A 103 -4.56 27.39 -25.55
CA THR A 103 -5.35 27.91 -24.43
C THR A 103 -6.71 28.34 -24.97
N LEU A 104 -7.77 27.68 -24.52
CA LEU A 104 -9.14 27.95 -24.91
C LEU A 104 -9.91 28.65 -23.78
N GLY A 105 -10.83 29.55 -24.19
CA GLY A 105 -11.73 30.24 -23.29
C GLY A 105 -11.11 31.49 -22.63
N GLU A 106 -12.00 32.36 -22.14
CA GLU A 106 -11.62 33.60 -21.46
C GLU A 106 -11.98 33.59 -19.98
N ARG A 107 -11.19 34.30 -19.17
CA ARG A 107 -11.41 34.48 -17.73
C ARG A 107 -11.71 33.17 -16.95
N ARG A 108 -12.95 33.01 -16.44
CA ARG A 108 -13.35 31.86 -15.60
C ARG A 108 -13.48 30.54 -16.37
N GLY A 109 -13.58 30.58 -17.70
CA GLY A 109 -13.66 29.37 -18.57
C GLY A 109 -12.33 28.96 -19.21
N ARG A 110 -11.22 29.59 -18.81
CA ARG A 110 -9.89 29.33 -19.39
C ARG A 110 -9.42 27.93 -19.07
N ARG A 111 -9.07 27.17 -20.11
CA ARG A 111 -8.50 25.83 -20.02
C ARG A 111 -7.34 25.68 -20.99
N LEU A 112 -6.37 24.88 -20.62
CA LEU A 112 -5.29 24.45 -21.53
C LEU A 112 -5.71 23.13 -22.13
N VAL A 113 -5.62 23.01 -23.43
CA VAL A 113 -5.90 21.80 -24.21
C VAL A 113 -4.65 21.44 -24.99
N ALA A 114 -4.26 20.17 -24.92
CA ALA A 114 -3.18 19.62 -25.71
C ALA A 114 -3.68 18.45 -26.53
N GLU A 115 -3.28 18.39 -27.80
CA GLU A 115 -3.45 17.21 -28.62
C GLU A 115 -2.19 16.37 -28.55
N VAL A 116 -2.34 15.10 -28.22
CA VAL A 116 -1.26 14.12 -28.24
C VAL A 116 -1.61 12.99 -29.21
N ARG A 117 -0.59 12.41 -29.86
CA ARG A 117 -0.77 11.37 -30.86
C ARG A 117 0.23 10.25 -30.67
N ASP A 118 -0.24 9.03 -30.80
CA ASP A 118 0.57 7.83 -30.96
C ASP A 118 0.40 7.20 -32.37
N ALA A 119 0.91 6.00 -32.57
CA ALA A 119 0.76 5.29 -33.86
C ALA A 119 -0.69 4.85 -34.13
N SER A 120 -1.59 4.89 -33.17
CA SER A 120 -2.95 4.35 -33.23
C SER A 120 -4.05 5.42 -33.29
N GLY A 121 -3.76 6.66 -32.87
CA GLY A 121 -4.77 7.71 -32.85
C GLY A 121 -4.31 8.99 -32.16
N SER A 122 -5.26 9.89 -31.89
CA SER A 122 -5.04 11.13 -31.12
C SER A 122 -5.96 11.20 -29.93
N LEU A 123 -5.52 11.94 -28.90
CA LEU A 123 -6.21 12.12 -27.63
C LEU A 123 -6.05 13.55 -27.14
N GLU A 124 -7.11 14.10 -26.54
CA GLU A 124 -7.07 15.42 -25.90
C GLU A 124 -6.72 15.32 -24.41
N LEU A 125 -5.83 16.21 -24.00
CA LEU A 125 -5.47 16.42 -22.59
C LEU A 125 -5.97 17.78 -22.17
N VAL A 126 -6.61 17.89 -21.00
CA VAL A 126 -7.26 19.13 -20.57
C VAL A 126 -6.83 19.50 -19.15
N TRP A 127 -6.45 20.77 -18.93
CA TRP A 127 -6.15 21.33 -17.62
C TRP A 127 -6.97 22.60 -17.37
N PHE A 128 -7.58 22.66 -16.19
CA PHE A 128 -8.32 23.84 -15.73
C PHE A 128 -7.54 24.67 -14.73
N GLN A 129 -6.44 24.13 -14.18
CA GLN A 129 -5.59 24.78 -13.18
C GLN A 129 -4.12 24.64 -13.55
N GLY A 130 -3.28 25.58 -13.06
CA GLY A 130 -1.84 25.52 -13.27
C GLY A 130 -1.39 25.79 -14.72
N ILE A 131 -2.24 26.38 -15.56
CA ILE A 131 -2.05 26.54 -17.01
C ILE A 131 -0.68 27.14 -17.36
N GLN A 132 -0.29 28.23 -16.72
CA GLN A 132 0.97 28.93 -17.03
C GLN A 132 2.21 28.07 -16.74
N TRP A 133 2.15 27.28 -15.68
CA TRP A 133 3.25 26.39 -15.30
C TRP A 133 3.34 25.20 -16.25
N ILE A 134 2.20 24.58 -16.57
CA ILE A 134 2.12 23.43 -17.48
C ILE A 134 2.57 23.84 -18.89
N GLN A 135 2.14 25.01 -19.38
CA GLN A 135 2.50 25.54 -20.70
C GLN A 135 4.02 25.78 -20.83
N LYS A 136 4.70 26.16 -19.74
CA LYS A 136 6.16 26.30 -19.73
C LYS A 136 6.91 24.96 -19.69
N MET A 137 6.29 23.94 -19.15
CA MET A 137 6.90 22.61 -18.97
C MET A 137 6.76 21.72 -20.20
N LEU A 138 5.67 21.90 -20.97
CA LEU A 138 5.37 21.06 -22.11
C LEU A 138 5.95 21.62 -23.40
N VAL A 139 6.67 20.79 -24.15
CA VAL A 139 7.31 21.15 -25.42
C VAL A 139 6.64 20.39 -26.57
N PRO A 140 5.99 21.08 -27.54
CA PRO A 140 5.46 20.43 -28.73
C PRO A 140 6.55 19.68 -29.48
N GLY A 141 6.19 18.52 -30.03
CA GLY A 141 7.13 17.62 -30.73
C GLY A 141 7.83 16.60 -29.82
N GLN A 142 7.81 16.77 -28.51
CA GLN A 142 8.34 15.82 -27.53
C GLN A 142 7.36 14.70 -27.26
N THR A 143 7.88 13.47 -27.05
CA THR A 143 7.06 12.32 -26.59
C THR A 143 7.01 12.29 -25.07
N TYR A 144 5.80 12.11 -24.55
CA TYR A 144 5.54 12.03 -23.11
C TYR A 144 4.91 10.69 -22.76
N LEU A 145 5.26 10.20 -21.59
CA LEU A 145 4.51 9.15 -20.90
C LEU A 145 3.39 9.84 -20.13
N ILE A 146 2.15 9.52 -20.47
CA ILE A 146 0.94 10.20 -20.00
C ILE A 146 0.11 9.20 -19.24
N TYR A 147 -0.20 9.51 -17.98
CA TYR A 147 -1.07 8.71 -17.15
C TYR A 147 -2.23 9.56 -16.64
N GLY A 148 -3.46 9.03 -16.72
CA GLY A 148 -4.61 9.75 -16.19
C GLY A 148 -5.92 9.00 -16.31
N ARG A 149 -6.95 9.63 -15.70
CA ARG A 149 -8.32 9.13 -15.78
C ARG A 149 -8.93 9.52 -17.12
N VAL A 150 -9.44 8.54 -17.83
CA VAL A 150 -10.16 8.75 -19.07
C VAL A 150 -11.56 9.27 -18.77
N SER A 151 -11.98 10.27 -19.52
CA SER A 151 -13.35 10.78 -19.55
C SER A 151 -13.78 10.96 -21.00
N PHE A 152 -15.06 10.96 -21.27
CA PHE A 152 -15.60 11.16 -22.62
C PHE A 152 -16.35 12.49 -22.66
N PHE A 153 -15.97 13.35 -23.59
CA PHE A 153 -16.67 14.58 -23.87
C PHE A 153 -17.11 14.60 -25.35
N GLN A 154 -18.40 14.74 -25.63
CA GLN A 154 -18.95 14.65 -26.98
C GLN A 154 -18.48 13.40 -27.75
N SER A 155 -18.50 12.25 -27.07
CA SER A 155 -18.03 10.95 -27.58
C SER A 155 -16.55 10.84 -27.90
N LYS A 156 -15.74 11.87 -27.61
CA LYS A 156 -14.29 11.84 -27.76
C LYS A 156 -13.63 11.54 -26.40
N PRO A 157 -12.65 10.63 -26.36
CA PRO A 157 -11.89 10.39 -25.16
C PRO A 157 -11.00 11.59 -24.85
N GLN A 158 -10.91 11.94 -23.57
CA GLN A 158 -10.00 12.97 -23.06
C GLN A 158 -9.44 12.56 -21.69
N ILE A 159 -8.29 13.10 -21.32
CA ILE A 159 -7.74 12.95 -19.98
C ILE A 159 -7.65 14.33 -19.32
N THR A 160 -8.30 14.46 -18.16
CA THR A 160 -8.29 15.70 -17.39
C THR A 160 -7.20 15.66 -16.33
N HIS A 161 -6.37 16.71 -16.28
CA HIS A 161 -5.23 16.81 -15.37
C HIS A 161 -4.33 15.58 -15.38
N PRO A 162 -3.84 15.13 -16.58
CA PRO A 162 -2.95 13.98 -16.66
C PRO A 162 -1.62 14.24 -15.93
N GLU A 163 -1.01 13.13 -15.49
CA GLU A 163 0.40 13.10 -15.13
C GLU A 163 1.22 12.94 -16.38
N MET A 164 2.24 13.78 -16.54
CA MET A 164 3.11 13.73 -17.71
C MET A 164 4.58 13.68 -17.29
N GLU A 165 5.31 12.75 -17.88
CA GLU A 165 6.76 12.61 -17.74
C GLU A 165 7.36 12.50 -19.15
N ILE A 166 8.58 13.00 -19.36
CA ILE A 166 9.26 12.80 -20.65
C ILE A 166 9.43 11.29 -20.88
N TYR A 167 9.01 10.80 -22.03
CA TYR A 167 9.16 9.40 -22.36
C TYR A 167 10.59 9.11 -22.78
N GLU A 168 11.29 8.31 -22.00
CA GLU A 168 12.63 7.79 -22.29
C GLU A 168 12.50 6.27 -22.47
N PRO A 169 12.58 5.74 -23.70
CA PRO A 169 12.41 4.29 -23.96
C PRO A 169 13.34 3.41 -23.13
N GLN A 170 14.56 3.88 -22.85
CA GLN A 170 15.56 3.17 -22.07
C GLN A 170 15.24 3.11 -20.56
N LYS A 171 14.35 3.96 -20.06
CA LYS A 171 13.89 3.97 -18.67
C LYS A 171 12.49 3.41 -18.50
N ALA A 172 11.75 3.20 -19.59
CA ALA A 172 10.40 2.64 -19.55
C ALA A 172 10.40 1.18 -19.09
N ASP A 173 11.49 0.44 -19.33
CA ASP A 173 11.68 -0.93 -18.85
C ASP A 173 12.12 -1.02 -17.38
N GLY A 174 12.24 0.12 -16.68
CA GLY A 174 12.92 0.20 -15.38
C GLY A 174 12.04 0.38 -14.15
N LYS A 175 10.71 0.41 -14.26
CA LYS A 175 9.86 0.38 -13.05
C LYS A 175 9.34 -1.03 -12.82
N ASP A 176 10.17 -1.86 -12.19
CA ASP A 176 9.84 -3.25 -11.84
C ASP A 176 8.79 -3.37 -10.70
N TYR A 177 7.94 -2.37 -10.49
CA TYR A 177 6.96 -2.37 -9.41
C TYR A 177 5.73 -1.52 -9.76
N LEU A 178 4.61 -1.91 -9.15
CA LEU A 178 3.38 -1.13 -9.19
C LEU A 178 3.52 0.13 -8.30
N GLU A 179 3.12 1.29 -8.81
CA GLU A 179 3.23 2.56 -8.07
C GLU A 179 2.16 2.66 -6.98
N PRO A 180 2.54 2.77 -5.70
CA PRO A 180 1.58 2.86 -4.61
C PRO A 180 0.89 4.23 -4.55
N VAL A 181 -0.41 4.24 -4.25
CA VAL A 181 -1.20 5.44 -3.99
C VAL A 181 -1.58 5.47 -2.52
N TYR A 182 -1.03 6.45 -1.80
CA TYR A 182 -1.29 6.62 -0.38
C TYR A 182 -2.45 7.58 -0.12
N PRO A 183 -3.24 7.32 0.93
CA PRO A 183 -4.21 8.29 1.41
C PRO A 183 -3.50 9.56 1.88
N SER A 184 -4.09 10.72 1.59
CA SER A 184 -3.59 12.01 2.07
C SER A 184 -4.76 12.99 2.19
N THR A 185 -4.61 13.99 3.08
CA THR A 185 -5.62 15.05 3.26
C THR A 185 -5.35 16.23 2.32
N GLU A 186 -6.36 17.07 2.09
CA GLU A 186 -6.20 18.28 1.29
C GLU A 186 -5.16 19.23 1.90
N LYS A 187 -5.08 19.29 3.24
CA LYS A 187 -4.08 20.11 3.93
C LYS A 187 -2.66 19.62 3.66
N LEU A 188 -2.45 18.30 3.64
CA LEU A 188 -1.17 17.71 3.29
C LEU A 188 -0.80 17.99 1.83
N LYS A 189 -1.75 17.85 0.91
CA LYS A 189 -1.54 18.16 -0.51
C LYS A 189 -1.14 19.61 -0.72
N ALA A 190 -1.82 20.56 -0.06
CA ALA A 190 -1.51 22.00 -0.12
C ALA A 190 -0.09 22.33 0.40
N ARG A 191 0.47 21.49 1.28
CA ARG A 191 1.83 21.63 1.80
C ARG A 191 2.86 20.73 1.09
N GLY A 192 2.50 20.16 -0.06
CA GLY A 192 3.37 19.32 -0.87
C GLY A 192 3.63 17.92 -0.29
N LEU A 193 2.78 17.44 0.62
CA LEU A 193 2.81 16.10 1.20
C LEU A 193 1.68 15.22 0.66
N GLY A 194 1.41 15.28 -0.62
CA GLY A 194 0.46 14.39 -1.29
C GLY A 194 0.94 12.93 -1.33
N GLY A 195 0.08 12.02 -1.79
CA GLY A 195 0.35 10.58 -1.81
C GLY A 195 1.67 10.18 -2.48
N ARG A 196 2.08 10.87 -3.55
CA ARG A 196 3.39 10.64 -4.19
C ARG A 196 4.57 11.00 -3.28
N GLN A 197 4.44 12.07 -2.49
CA GLN A 197 5.50 12.45 -1.56
C GLN A 197 5.58 11.45 -0.42
N ILE A 198 4.44 10.95 0.07
CA ILE A 198 4.39 9.87 1.06
C ILE A 198 5.07 8.62 0.48
N ALA A 199 4.81 8.24 -0.77
CA ALA A 199 5.50 7.13 -1.43
C ALA A 199 7.02 7.30 -1.47
N LYS A 200 7.53 8.52 -1.73
CA LYS A 200 8.98 8.82 -1.68
C LYS A 200 9.54 8.68 -0.28
N LEU A 201 8.82 9.16 0.73
CA LEU A 201 9.23 9.04 2.13
C LEU A 201 9.24 7.57 2.58
N THR A 202 8.23 6.78 2.23
CA THR A 202 8.19 5.34 2.51
C THR A 202 9.35 4.62 1.82
N ARG A 203 9.70 4.99 0.58
CA ARG A 203 10.87 4.44 -0.10
C ARG A 203 12.17 4.78 0.61
N THR A 204 12.31 6.03 1.11
CA THR A 204 13.46 6.44 1.92
C THR A 204 13.54 5.65 3.21
N LEU A 205 12.39 5.35 3.83
CA LEU A 205 12.31 4.48 5.00
C LEU A 205 12.85 3.07 4.68
N PHE A 206 12.36 2.42 3.62
CA PHE A 206 12.84 1.10 3.23
C PHE A 206 14.34 1.06 2.87
N ALA A 207 14.88 2.14 2.29
CA ALA A 207 16.31 2.26 2.04
C ALA A 207 17.15 2.31 3.33
N SER A 208 16.54 2.69 4.45
CA SER A 208 17.16 2.77 5.77
C SER A 208 16.94 1.50 6.63
N LEU A 209 16.00 0.63 6.22
CA LEU A 209 15.64 -0.59 6.94
C LEU A 209 16.34 -1.81 6.36
N ARG A 210 16.64 -2.76 7.24
CA ARG A 210 17.15 -4.09 6.90
C ARG A 210 16.19 -5.16 7.40
N GLU A 211 16.34 -6.39 6.92
CA GLU A 211 15.45 -7.49 7.29
C GLU A 211 15.38 -7.73 8.81
N HIS A 212 16.49 -7.55 9.53
CA HIS A 212 16.50 -7.70 10.99
C HIS A 212 15.74 -6.62 11.76
N ASP A 213 15.46 -5.47 11.14
CA ASP A 213 14.66 -4.40 11.75
C ASP A 213 13.15 -4.73 11.77
N ILE A 214 12.73 -5.69 10.92
CA ILE A 214 11.36 -6.20 10.85
C ILE A 214 11.40 -7.72 11.11
N PRO A 215 11.62 -8.15 12.37
CA PRO A 215 11.80 -9.54 12.71
C PRO A 215 10.54 -10.37 12.39
N GLU A 216 10.76 -11.63 12.00
CA GLU A 216 9.69 -12.60 11.78
C GLU A 216 8.97 -12.93 13.09
N ASN A 217 7.65 -12.89 13.08
CA ASN A 217 6.81 -13.14 14.23
C ASN A 217 5.91 -14.39 14.09
N LEU A 218 5.94 -15.08 12.95
CA LEU A 218 5.26 -16.36 12.79
C LEU A 218 6.25 -17.53 12.90
N PRO A 219 5.87 -18.64 13.57
CA PRO A 219 6.66 -19.85 13.57
C PRO A 219 6.90 -20.37 12.16
N GLU A 220 8.12 -20.84 11.91
CA GLU A 220 8.50 -21.37 10.60
C GLU A 220 7.59 -22.52 10.11
N PRO A 221 7.17 -23.48 10.97
CA PRO A 221 6.22 -24.54 10.54
C PRO A 221 4.90 -23.98 10.01
N ILE A 222 4.31 -22.97 10.68
CA ILE A 222 3.07 -22.31 10.24
C ILE A 222 3.29 -21.60 8.91
N ARG A 223 4.38 -20.84 8.80
CA ARG A 223 4.71 -20.11 7.59
C ARG A 223 4.90 -21.04 6.40
N LYS A 224 5.59 -22.17 6.59
CA LYS A 224 5.79 -23.19 5.54
C LYS A 224 4.48 -23.90 5.16
N ALA A 225 3.69 -24.34 6.14
CA ALA A 225 2.43 -25.05 5.89
C ALA A 225 1.40 -24.20 5.11
N LEU A 226 1.40 -22.89 5.32
CA LEU A 226 0.48 -21.96 4.66
C LEU A 226 1.11 -21.18 3.48
N HIS A 227 2.33 -21.54 3.09
CA HIS A 227 3.08 -20.88 2.01
C HIS A 227 3.14 -19.36 2.15
N LEU A 228 3.29 -18.85 3.39
CA LEU A 228 3.35 -17.41 3.66
C LEU A 228 4.75 -16.87 3.42
N VAL A 229 4.81 -15.71 2.77
CA VAL A 229 6.08 -14.98 2.54
C VAL A 229 6.66 -14.46 3.87
N PRO A 230 8.00 -14.25 3.96
CA PRO A 230 8.62 -13.64 5.14
C PRO A 230 8.04 -12.26 5.44
N ARG A 231 8.02 -11.89 6.73
CA ARG A 231 7.42 -10.62 7.18
C ARG A 231 8.02 -9.39 6.52
N TYR A 232 9.36 -9.28 6.49
CA TYR A 232 10.05 -8.17 5.82
C TYR A 232 9.64 -8.07 4.35
N ARG A 233 9.63 -9.20 3.63
CA ARG A 233 9.21 -9.25 2.23
C ARG A 233 7.75 -8.82 2.04
N ALA A 234 6.86 -9.21 2.96
CA ALA A 234 5.46 -8.79 2.93
C ALA A 234 5.32 -7.28 3.04
N PHE A 235 6.07 -6.62 3.93
CA PHE A 235 6.07 -5.16 4.00
C PHE A 235 6.63 -4.51 2.73
N CYS A 236 7.71 -5.04 2.16
CA CYS A 236 8.22 -4.54 0.89
C CYS A 236 7.19 -4.65 -0.23
N ASP A 237 6.56 -5.83 -0.37
CA ASP A 237 5.65 -6.12 -1.47
C ASP A 237 4.23 -5.52 -1.28
N VAL A 238 3.83 -5.13 -0.07
CA VAL A 238 2.59 -4.37 0.11
C VAL A 238 2.77 -2.90 -0.30
N HIS A 239 3.98 -2.35 -0.16
CA HIS A 239 4.28 -0.97 -0.54
C HIS A 239 4.73 -0.84 -2.00
N PHE A 240 5.64 -1.71 -2.45
CA PHE A 240 6.27 -1.64 -3.77
C PHE A 240 6.30 -3.03 -4.43
N PRO A 241 5.13 -3.60 -4.74
CA PRO A 241 5.08 -4.95 -5.28
C PRO A 241 5.63 -5.01 -6.70
N PRO A 242 6.44 -6.03 -7.03
CA PRO A 242 6.92 -6.25 -8.39
C PRO A 242 5.81 -6.79 -9.31
N SER A 243 4.74 -7.35 -8.75
CA SER A 243 3.60 -7.89 -9.48
C SER A 243 2.33 -7.89 -8.64
N ILE A 244 1.17 -8.04 -9.27
CA ILE A 244 -0.13 -8.20 -8.58
C ILE A 244 -0.12 -9.45 -7.69
N ASP A 245 0.47 -10.56 -8.15
CA ASP A 245 0.58 -11.80 -7.36
C ASP A 245 1.42 -11.58 -6.08
N ALA A 246 2.58 -10.91 -6.21
CA ALA A 246 3.40 -10.57 -5.04
C ALA A 246 2.64 -9.72 -4.02
N HIS A 247 1.87 -8.73 -4.51
CA HIS A 247 1.01 -7.92 -3.65
C HIS A 247 -0.05 -8.74 -2.92
N GLN A 248 -0.73 -9.65 -3.62
CA GLN A 248 -1.74 -10.52 -3.02
C GLN A 248 -1.14 -11.43 -1.93
N LYS A 249 0.02 -12.04 -2.18
CA LYS A 249 0.75 -12.85 -1.21
C LYS A 249 1.18 -12.03 0.02
N ALA A 250 1.63 -10.80 -0.19
CA ALA A 250 1.97 -9.88 0.89
C ALA A 250 0.75 -9.54 1.76
N LEU A 251 -0.39 -9.20 1.13
CA LEU A 251 -1.65 -8.94 1.84
C LEU A 251 -2.14 -10.17 2.61
N GLN A 252 -2.07 -11.36 2.01
CA GLN A 252 -2.44 -12.61 2.68
C GLN A 252 -1.60 -12.81 3.95
N ARG A 253 -0.27 -12.59 3.84
CA ARG A 253 0.65 -12.72 4.98
C ARG A 253 0.31 -11.75 6.11
N LEU A 254 0.10 -10.47 5.81
CA LEU A 254 -0.18 -9.46 6.83
C LEU A 254 -1.55 -9.66 7.47
N LYS A 255 -2.58 -9.98 6.70
CA LYS A 255 -3.91 -10.32 7.22
C LYS A 255 -3.88 -11.56 8.12
N PHE A 256 -3.17 -12.61 7.69
CA PHE A 256 -3.01 -13.80 8.51
C PHE A 256 -2.34 -13.48 9.85
N GLU A 257 -1.26 -12.69 9.83
CA GLU A 257 -0.56 -12.26 11.04
C GLU A 257 -1.49 -11.56 12.03
N GLU A 258 -2.27 -10.60 11.55
CA GLU A 258 -3.21 -9.83 12.37
C GLU A 258 -4.25 -10.73 13.04
N PHE A 259 -4.91 -11.59 12.26
CA PHE A 259 -5.89 -12.54 12.79
C PHE A 259 -5.27 -13.58 13.72
N PHE A 260 -4.09 -14.08 13.38
CA PHE A 260 -3.39 -15.06 14.22
C PHE A 260 -3.03 -14.48 15.59
N ILE A 261 -2.49 -13.27 15.64
CA ILE A 261 -2.18 -12.56 16.88
C ILE A 261 -3.45 -12.30 17.69
N ALA A 262 -4.54 -11.87 17.04
CA ALA A 262 -5.82 -11.66 17.72
C ALA A 262 -6.36 -12.97 18.33
N GLN A 263 -6.30 -14.08 17.61
CA GLN A 263 -6.71 -15.40 18.11
C GLN A 263 -5.83 -15.87 19.28
N LEU A 264 -4.51 -15.66 19.22
CA LEU A 264 -3.61 -15.97 20.32
C LEU A 264 -3.97 -15.17 21.58
N ARG A 265 -4.25 -13.88 21.45
CA ARG A 265 -4.67 -13.03 22.57
C ARG A 265 -5.98 -13.54 23.21
N MET A 266 -6.96 -13.88 22.38
CA MET A 266 -8.22 -14.48 22.89
C MET A 266 -7.98 -15.82 23.57
N GLY A 267 -7.12 -16.66 23.02
CA GLY A 267 -6.72 -17.94 23.61
C GLY A 267 -6.09 -17.77 25.00
N LEU A 268 -5.20 -16.78 25.15
CA LEU A 268 -4.60 -16.45 26.45
C LEU A 268 -5.64 -16.02 27.49
N VAL A 269 -6.57 -15.14 27.12
CA VAL A 269 -7.64 -14.70 28.01
C VAL A 269 -8.51 -15.90 28.44
N LYS A 270 -8.82 -16.81 27.51
CA LYS A 270 -9.57 -18.03 27.80
C LYS A 270 -8.82 -18.92 28.81
N ILE A 271 -7.52 -19.16 28.60
CA ILE A 271 -6.67 -19.95 29.51
C ILE A 271 -6.62 -19.30 30.90
N GLN A 272 -6.42 -17.98 30.97
CA GLN A 272 -6.42 -17.26 32.25
C GLN A 272 -7.75 -17.40 32.98
N ARG A 273 -8.88 -17.24 32.27
CA ARG A 273 -10.20 -17.43 32.88
C ARG A 273 -10.38 -18.84 33.43
N HIS A 274 -9.99 -19.87 32.69
CA HIS A 274 -10.08 -21.26 33.19
C HIS A 274 -9.20 -21.53 34.42
N ARG A 275 -8.05 -20.85 34.55
CA ARG A 275 -7.15 -21.00 35.69
C ARG A 275 -7.64 -20.26 36.93
N TYR A 276 -8.21 -19.07 36.79
CA TYR A 276 -8.54 -18.17 37.90
C TYR A 276 -10.02 -18.09 38.23
N SER A 277 -10.92 -18.37 37.30
CA SER A 277 -12.37 -18.39 37.52
C SER A 277 -12.84 -19.84 37.70
N LYS A 278 -12.90 -20.30 38.93
CA LYS A 278 -13.64 -21.52 39.28
C LYS A 278 -15.12 -21.15 39.19
N GLY A 279 -15.88 -21.79 38.30
CA GLY A 279 -17.33 -21.61 38.24
C GLY A 279 -18.00 -21.91 39.57
N VAL A 280 -19.15 -21.32 39.83
CA VAL A 280 -19.97 -21.67 41.00
C VAL A 280 -20.48 -23.10 40.81
N LEU A 281 -20.06 -24.00 41.70
CA LEU A 281 -20.61 -25.34 41.79
C LEU A 281 -21.92 -25.29 42.58
N PHE A 282 -23.03 -25.50 41.90
CA PHE A 282 -24.31 -25.70 42.60
C PHE A 282 -24.30 -27.07 43.26
N GLY A 283 -24.23 -27.11 44.56
CA GLY A 283 -24.17 -28.39 45.34
C GLY A 283 -25.43 -29.22 45.31
N GLN A 284 -26.58 -28.60 45.05
CA GLN A 284 -27.86 -29.29 44.81
C GLN A 284 -28.61 -28.65 43.67
N VAL A 285 -28.97 -29.45 42.70
CA VAL A 285 -29.87 -29.05 41.61
C VAL A 285 -31.27 -29.47 42.07
N GLY A 286 -32.15 -28.51 42.30
CA GLY A 286 -33.52 -28.77 42.78
C GLY A 286 -34.35 -29.57 41.76
N GLU A 287 -35.43 -30.22 42.26
CA GLU A 287 -36.32 -31.09 41.43
C GLU A 287 -36.90 -30.39 40.20
N LEU A 288 -37.01 -29.08 40.21
CA LEU A 288 -37.49 -28.25 39.08
C LEU A 288 -36.54 -28.26 37.86
N PHE A 289 -35.29 -28.62 38.03
CA PHE A 289 -34.32 -28.69 36.93
C PHE A 289 -34.38 -30.00 36.14
N ASN A 290 -34.96 -31.05 36.78
CA ASN A 290 -35.08 -32.41 36.19
C ASN A 290 -36.48 -32.67 35.55
N ARG A 291 -37.32 -31.63 35.45
CA ARG A 291 -38.56 -31.65 34.69
C ARG A 291 -38.37 -31.01 33.34
#